data_446e2a8d7ab4db07d918029aa8e3ffdf
#
_entry.id   446e2a8d7ab4db07d918029aa8e3ffdf
#
_cell.length_a   1.000
_cell.length_b   1.000
_cell.length_c   1.000
_cell.angle_alpha   90.00
_cell.angle_beta   90.00
_cell.angle_gamma   90.00
#
_symmetry.space_group_name_H-M   'P 1'
#
loop_
_entity.id
_entity.type
_entity.pdbx_description
1 polymer ?
#
loop_
_entity_poly.entity_id
_entity_poly.type
_entity_poly.pdbx_seq_one_letter_code
_entity_poly.pdbx_strand_id
1 'polypeptide(L)'
;VSNYQDITNITCPDKKTVVIKLSKENVAFADYMTIGILPKHLLKGKKLATAEFNQKPVGAGPYKLISWDEGQSITLEKFDGYYAGKPHIKKIIFKIVEDSDARLLQLKSGDLDMAQIEPKQAKSLKKDSKDFDIYRMNTADYRAIAYNYAGSKLFKTYPELANILSYGIDREAIIKSALLGEGQVAYSPIQKNKFNSSDIEKFAYNPDKMEQLLQQDGWTKNKKGIYEKNGTELKFTITAMANDKVRVDMAKLCAEQLKAHGISVKAEARKELDWEKQDATIIGWGSPFDADDHTYK
;
A
#
# COMPACT_ATOMS: atom_id res chain seq x y z
N VAL A 1 -9.45 -18.46 -4.36
CA VAL A 1 -9.59 -17.27 -3.51
C VAL A 1 -9.90 -17.76 -2.10
N SER A 2 -8.96 -17.60 -1.18
CA SER A 2 -8.98 -18.18 0.17
C SER A 2 -10.26 -17.85 0.97
N ASN A 3 -10.74 -16.63 0.87
CA ASN A 3 -11.88 -16.10 1.63
C ASN A 3 -13.24 -16.77 1.32
N TYR A 4 -13.33 -17.56 0.25
CA TYR A 4 -14.57 -18.23 -0.18
C TYR A 4 -14.48 -19.76 -0.12
N GLN A 5 -13.39 -20.33 0.40
CA GLN A 5 -13.18 -21.78 0.46
C GLN A 5 -14.16 -22.49 1.40
N ASP A 6 -14.67 -21.78 2.41
CA ASP A 6 -15.62 -22.31 3.36
C ASP A 6 -17.05 -22.41 2.84
N ILE A 7 -17.33 -21.95 1.61
CA ILE A 7 -18.66 -22.08 0.99
C ILE A 7 -18.91 -23.54 0.63
N THR A 8 -19.92 -24.15 1.25
CA THR A 8 -20.35 -25.53 0.97
C THR A 8 -21.52 -25.62 0.02
N ASN A 9 -22.40 -24.62 0.03
CA ASN A 9 -23.57 -24.60 -0.85
C ASN A 9 -24.07 -23.16 -1.07
N ILE A 10 -24.64 -22.93 -2.26
CA ILE A 10 -25.34 -21.69 -2.62
C ILE A 10 -26.67 -22.07 -3.25
N THR A 11 -27.76 -21.56 -2.67
CA THR A 11 -29.13 -21.75 -3.21
C THR A 11 -29.82 -20.41 -3.41
N CYS A 12 -30.72 -20.36 -4.39
CA CYS A 12 -31.57 -19.20 -4.68
C CYS A 12 -33.03 -19.67 -4.58
N PRO A 13 -33.65 -19.61 -3.39
CA PRO A 13 -35.03 -20.06 -3.19
C PRO A 13 -36.06 -19.24 -3.97
N ASP A 14 -35.72 -17.99 -4.27
CA ASP A 14 -36.52 -17.10 -5.07
C ASP A 14 -35.63 -16.13 -5.89
N LYS A 15 -36.25 -15.18 -6.62
CA LYS A 15 -35.54 -14.24 -7.51
C LYS A 15 -34.72 -13.16 -6.77
N LYS A 16 -34.88 -13.01 -5.47
CA LYS A 16 -34.28 -11.92 -4.68
C LYS A 16 -33.43 -12.44 -3.53
N THR A 17 -33.48 -13.74 -3.25
CA THR A 17 -32.81 -14.34 -2.10
C THR A 17 -31.67 -15.27 -2.54
N VAL A 18 -30.50 -15.06 -1.95
CA VAL A 18 -29.35 -15.97 -2.08
C VAL A 18 -28.99 -16.49 -0.69
N VAL A 19 -28.97 -17.80 -0.53
CA VAL A 19 -28.55 -18.46 0.72
C VAL A 19 -27.19 -19.11 0.50
N ILE A 20 -26.22 -18.67 1.29
CA ILE A 20 -24.84 -19.21 1.25
C ILE A 20 -24.61 -19.99 2.55
N LYS A 21 -24.27 -21.28 2.42
CA LYS A 21 -23.90 -22.11 3.56
C LYS A 21 -22.39 -22.22 3.66
N LEU A 22 -21.88 -22.04 4.86
CA LEU A 22 -20.45 -22.17 5.17
C LEU A 22 -20.18 -23.46 5.95
N SER A 23 -18.99 -24.03 5.83
CA SER A 23 -18.52 -25.21 6.59
C SER A 23 -18.25 -24.89 8.05
N LYS A 24 -17.94 -23.63 8.36
CA LYS A 24 -17.69 -23.09 9.70
C LYS A 24 -18.17 -21.66 9.80
N GLU A 25 -18.39 -21.19 11.01
CA GLU A 25 -18.70 -19.78 11.27
C GLU A 25 -17.55 -18.88 10.81
N ASN A 26 -17.89 -17.78 10.13
CA ASN A 26 -16.96 -16.78 9.70
C ASN A 26 -17.60 -15.40 9.84
N VAL A 27 -17.23 -14.67 10.90
CA VAL A 27 -17.79 -13.35 11.24
C VAL A 27 -17.49 -12.31 10.15
N ALA A 28 -16.34 -12.42 9.47
CA ALA A 28 -15.91 -11.50 8.42
C ALA A 28 -16.54 -11.84 7.06
N PHE A 29 -17.28 -12.94 6.91
CA PHE A 29 -17.77 -13.38 5.60
C PHE A 29 -18.66 -12.35 4.90
N ALA A 30 -19.46 -11.59 5.65
CA ALA A 30 -20.30 -10.54 5.10
C ALA A 30 -19.48 -9.40 4.47
N ASP A 31 -18.31 -9.07 5.02
CA ASP A 31 -17.41 -8.03 4.52
C ASP A 31 -16.79 -8.44 3.16
N TYR A 32 -16.64 -9.74 2.91
CA TYR A 32 -16.17 -10.25 1.61
C TYR A 32 -17.22 -10.22 0.50
N MET A 33 -18.50 -9.93 0.82
CA MET A 33 -19.56 -9.80 -0.18
C MET A 33 -19.48 -8.53 -1.03
N THR A 34 -18.42 -7.76 -0.89
CA THR A 34 -18.07 -6.62 -1.75
C THR A 34 -17.45 -7.04 -3.10
N ILE A 35 -17.32 -8.34 -3.36
CA ILE A 35 -16.80 -8.85 -4.63
C ILE A 35 -17.72 -8.49 -5.81
N GLY A 36 -17.14 -8.16 -6.97
CA GLY A 36 -17.88 -7.92 -8.20
C GLY A 36 -18.63 -9.18 -8.68
N ILE A 37 -19.93 -9.03 -8.97
CA ILE A 37 -20.78 -10.13 -9.44
C ILE A 37 -20.55 -10.37 -10.93
N LEU A 38 -20.18 -11.60 -11.28
CA LEU A 38 -19.95 -11.98 -12.67
C LEU A 38 -21.23 -12.46 -13.37
N PRO A 39 -21.49 -12.08 -14.65
CA PRO A 39 -22.67 -12.46 -15.40
C PRO A 39 -22.58 -13.92 -15.87
N LYS A 40 -23.33 -14.81 -15.21
CA LYS A 40 -23.36 -16.24 -15.53
C LYS A 40 -23.65 -16.53 -17.00
N HIS A 41 -24.55 -15.77 -17.64
CA HIS A 41 -24.96 -15.97 -19.04
C HIS A 41 -23.82 -15.71 -20.04
N LEU A 42 -22.82 -14.90 -19.68
CA LEU A 42 -21.65 -14.60 -20.52
C LEU A 42 -20.45 -15.51 -20.20
N LEU A 43 -20.35 -16.03 -18.98
CA LEU A 43 -19.13 -16.67 -18.48
C LEU A 43 -19.27 -18.16 -18.20
N LYS A 44 -20.49 -18.72 -18.20
CA LYS A 44 -20.70 -20.16 -17.96
C LYS A 44 -19.92 -21.00 -18.98
N GLY A 45 -19.07 -21.88 -18.47
CA GLY A 45 -18.23 -22.78 -19.30
C GLY A 45 -17.00 -22.13 -19.93
N LYS A 46 -16.74 -20.84 -19.66
CA LYS A 46 -15.53 -20.17 -20.16
C LYS A 46 -14.41 -20.18 -19.10
N LYS A 47 -13.16 -20.17 -19.56
CA LYS A 47 -11.99 -20.00 -18.70
C LYS A 47 -11.90 -18.51 -18.31
N LEU A 48 -12.19 -18.18 -17.04
CA LEU A 48 -12.31 -16.79 -16.57
C LEU A 48 -11.06 -15.95 -16.81
N ALA A 49 -9.86 -16.52 -16.63
CA ALA A 49 -8.60 -15.80 -16.80
C ALA A 49 -8.36 -15.27 -18.23
N THR A 50 -8.96 -15.91 -19.25
CA THR A 50 -8.76 -15.58 -20.66
C THR A 50 -10.05 -15.23 -21.40
N ALA A 51 -11.14 -14.99 -20.65
CA ALA A 51 -12.42 -14.66 -21.26
C ALA A 51 -12.37 -13.24 -21.87
N GLU A 52 -12.97 -13.09 -23.08
CA GLU A 52 -13.15 -11.79 -23.76
C GLU A 52 -13.86 -10.76 -22.86
N PHE A 53 -14.68 -11.24 -21.94
CA PHE A 53 -15.32 -10.44 -20.91
C PHE A 53 -14.35 -9.54 -20.13
N ASN A 54 -13.10 -9.96 -19.94
CA ASN A 54 -12.09 -9.17 -19.19
C ASN A 54 -11.70 -7.88 -19.92
N GLN A 55 -11.83 -7.85 -21.25
CA GLN A 55 -11.58 -6.67 -22.07
C GLN A 55 -12.88 -5.92 -22.44
N LYS A 56 -14.01 -6.62 -22.41
CA LYS A 56 -15.34 -6.05 -22.71
C LYS A 56 -16.32 -6.36 -21.57
N PRO A 57 -16.08 -5.85 -20.37
CA PRO A 57 -16.89 -6.18 -19.19
C PRO A 57 -18.31 -5.64 -19.32
N VAL A 58 -19.26 -6.44 -18.83
CA VAL A 58 -20.66 -6.04 -18.64
C VAL A 58 -20.93 -6.06 -17.14
N GLY A 59 -21.24 -4.92 -16.56
CA GLY A 59 -21.46 -4.74 -15.15
C GLY A 59 -22.85 -4.19 -14.84
N ALA A 60 -23.13 -4.02 -13.54
CA ALA A 60 -24.36 -3.39 -13.04
C ALA A 60 -24.13 -1.93 -12.59
N GLY A 61 -23.02 -1.33 -12.95
CA GLY A 61 -22.63 0.03 -12.55
C GLY A 61 -23.29 1.15 -13.34
N PRO A 62 -23.04 2.40 -12.96
CA PRO A 62 -23.64 3.58 -13.60
C PRO A 62 -23.05 3.91 -14.97
N TYR A 63 -21.95 3.27 -15.36
CA TYR A 63 -21.27 3.50 -16.64
C TYR A 63 -21.02 2.21 -17.38
N LYS A 64 -21.02 2.28 -18.72
CA LYS A 64 -20.66 1.21 -19.65
C LYS A 64 -19.29 1.47 -20.26
N LEU A 65 -18.50 0.43 -20.47
CA LEU A 65 -17.25 0.50 -21.20
C LEU A 65 -17.55 0.75 -22.70
N ILE A 66 -16.89 1.77 -23.26
CA ILE A 66 -16.93 2.08 -24.69
C ILE A 66 -15.66 1.61 -25.39
N SER A 67 -14.50 1.99 -24.86
CA SER A 67 -13.20 1.52 -25.36
C SER A 67 -12.19 1.37 -24.24
N TRP A 68 -11.26 0.47 -24.45
CA TRP A 68 -10.09 0.29 -23.63
C TRP A 68 -8.86 0.21 -24.52
N ASP A 69 -8.08 1.29 -24.54
CA ASP A 69 -6.79 1.36 -25.21
C ASP A 69 -5.72 1.00 -24.17
N GLU A 70 -5.24 -0.23 -24.23
CA GLU A 70 -4.35 -0.82 -23.22
C GLU A 70 -3.09 0.03 -23.02
N GLY A 71 -2.78 0.34 -21.75
CA GLY A 71 -1.67 1.23 -21.39
C GLY A 71 -1.89 2.72 -21.64
N GLN A 72 -3.01 3.14 -22.22
CA GLN A 72 -3.27 4.53 -22.58
C GLN A 72 -4.53 5.10 -21.93
N SER A 73 -5.71 4.51 -22.20
CA SER A 73 -6.97 5.06 -21.69
C SER A 73 -8.10 4.06 -21.60
N ILE A 74 -9.08 4.38 -20.73
CA ILE A 74 -10.37 3.69 -20.66
C ILE A 74 -11.46 4.73 -20.82
N THR A 75 -12.36 4.53 -21.80
CA THR A 75 -13.50 5.41 -22.04
C THR A 75 -14.79 4.75 -21.56
N LEU A 76 -15.51 5.44 -20.70
CA LEU A 76 -16.81 5.03 -20.18
C LEU A 76 -17.90 6.01 -20.60
N GLU A 77 -19.11 5.51 -20.86
CA GLU A 77 -20.30 6.29 -21.11
C GLU A 77 -21.38 5.97 -20.06
N LYS A 78 -22.18 6.97 -19.69
CA LYS A 78 -23.25 6.80 -18.71
C LYS A 78 -24.27 5.74 -19.17
N PHE A 79 -24.79 5.02 -18.20
CA PHE A 79 -25.90 4.08 -18.40
C PHE A 79 -27.20 4.69 -17.86
N ASP A 80 -28.07 5.19 -18.75
CA ASP A 80 -29.34 5.84 -18.36
C ASP A 80 -30.32 4.89 -17.66
N GLY A 81 -30.14 3.59 -17.80
CA GLY A 81 -30.93 2.55 -17.10
C GLY A 81 -30.34 2.10 -15.75
N TYR A 82 -29.38 2.85 -15.18
CA TYR A 82 -28.81 2.50 -13.88
C TYR A 82 -29.86 2.56 -12.77
N TYR A 83 -29.94 1.52 -11.95
CA TYR A 83 -31.01 1.32 -10.96
C TYR A 83 -31.06 2.39 -9.86
N ALA A 84 -29.95 3.04 -9.54
CA ALA A 84 -29.86 4.08 -8.51
C ALA A 84 -29.97 5.52 -9.08
N GLY A 85 -30.41 5.66 -10.33
CA GLY A 85 -30.61 6.96 -10.97
C GLY A 85 -29.62 7.25 -12.09
N LYS A 86 -29.91 8.24 -12.91
CA LYS A 86 -29.07 8.59 -14.08
C LYS A 86 -27.81 9.32 -13.65
N PRO A 87 -26.62 8.90 -14.12
CA PRO A 87 -25.39 9.65 -13.91
C PRO A 87 -25.45 11.04 -14.56
N HIS A 88 -24.89 12.04 -13.90
CA HIS A 88 -24.82 13.42 -14.44
C HIS A 88 -23.74 13.57 -15.52
N ILE A 89 -22.58 12.96 -15.31
CA ILE A 89 -21.47 13.03 -16.26
C ILE A 89 -21.73 12.05 -17.40
N LYS A 90 -21.74 12.55 -18.66
CA LYS A 90 -22.06 11.74 -19.84
C LYS A 90 -20.94 10.75 -20.20
N LYS A 91 -19.70 11.20 -20.13
CA LYS A 91 -18.51 10.42 -20.53
C LYS A 91 -17.39 10.65 -19.51
N ILE A 92 -16.70 9.57 -19.16
CA ILE A 92 -15.50 9.58 -18.31
C ILE A 92 -14.38 8.94 -19.10
N ILE A 93 -13.23 9.60 -19.17
CA ILE A 93 -12.02 9.07 -19.78
C ILE A 93 -10.95 8.97 -18.72
N PHE A 94 -10.55 7.75 -18.37
CA PHE A 94 -9.37 7.52 -17.54
C PHE A 94 -8.14 7.47 -18.40
N LYS A 95 -7.25 8.46 -18.27
CA LYS A 95 -5.93 8.46 -18.93
C LYS A 95 -4.90 7.82 -18.00
N ILE A 96 -4.05 6.95 -18.53
CA ILE A 96 -2.94 6.35 -17.79
C ILE A 96 -1.73 7.26 -17.98
N VAL A 97 -1.35 8.00 -16.93
CA VAL A 97 -0.20 8.89 -16.91
C VAL A 97 0.67 8.49 -15.71
N GLU A 98 1.70 7.69 -15.97
CA GLU A 98 2.55 7.10 -14.92
C GLU A 98 3.40 8.16 -14.20
N ASP A 99 3.99 9.09 -14.95
CA ASP A 99 4.83 10.14 -14.38
C ASP A 99 3.99 11.21 -13.68
N SER A 100 4.31 11.49 -12.43
CA SER A 100 3.56 12.44 -11.59
C SER A 100 3.71 13.88 -12.03
N ASP A 101 4.86 14.28 -12.60
CA ASP A 101 5.09 15.65 -13.04
C ASP A 101 4.38 15.90 -14.38
N ALA A 102 4.38 14.91 -15.29
CA ALA A 102 3.57 14.94 -16.52
C ALA A 102 2.07 15.02 -16.21
N ARG A 103 1.60 14.27 -15.20
CA ARG A 103 0.20 14.31 -14.75
C ARG A 103 -0.19 15.67 -14.20
N LEU A 104 0.67 16.31 -13.40
CA LEU A 104 0.48 17.67 -12.92
C LEU A 104 0.43 18.68 -14.07
N LEU A 105 1.32 18.54 -15.07
CA LEU A 105 1.34 19.43 -16.23
C LEU A 105 0.04 19.33 -17.03
N GLN A 106 -0.45 18.11 -17.29
CA GLN A 106 -1.72 17.90 -17.99
C GLN A 106 -2.93 18.43 -17.19
N LEU A 107 -2.90 18.37 -15.86
CA LEU A 107 -3.91 19.01 -15.02
C LEU A 107 -3.86 20.54 -15.18
N LYS A 108 -2.68 21.13 -15.17
CA LYS A 108 -2.49 22.59 -15.35
C LYS A 108 -2.88 23.09 -16.75
N SER A 109 -2.66 22.28 -17.78
CA SER A 109 -3.05 22.62 -19.18
C SER A 109 -4.54 22.44 -19.46
N GLY A 110 -5.29 21.77 -18.56
CA GLY A 110 -6.68 21.44 -18.79
C GLY A 110 -6.91 20.17 -19.62
N ASP A 111 -5.85 19.39 -19.88
CA ASP A 111 -5.97 18.07 -20.53
C ASP A 111 -6.52 17.00 -19.58
N LEU A 112 -6.49 17.27 -18.28
CA LEU A 112 -7.11 16.48 -17.20
C LEU A 112 -8.02 17.40 -16.36
N ASP A 113 -9.24 16.95 -16.10
CA ASP A 113 -10.19 17.64 -15.20
C ASP A 113 -9.92 17.27 -13.73
N MET A 114 -9.36 16.08 -13.48
CA MET A 114 -9.06 15.58 -12.14
C MET A 114 -7.83 14.68 -12.17
N ALA A 115 -6.96 14.83 -11.18
CA ALA A 115 -5.77 13.99 -11.03
C ALA A 115 -5.39 13.79 -9.56
N GLN A 116 -4.85 12.62 -9.26
CA GLN A 116 -4.14 12.40 -8.00
C GLN A 116 -2.73 12.98 -8.12
N ILE A 117 -2.35 13.85 -7.19
CA ILE A 117 -1.07 14.55 -7.17
C ILE A 117 -0.33 14.34 -5.85
N GLU A 118 0.96 14.54 -5.88
CA GLU A 118 1.84 14.44 -4.71
C GLU A 118 1.67 15.64 -3.76
N PRO A 119 1.95 15.49 -2.44
CA PRO A 119 1.86 16.57 -1.47
C PRO A 119 2.64 17.84 -1.85
N LYS A 120 3.84 17.69 -2.42
CA LYS A 120 4.65 18.82 -2.93
C LYS A 120 3.96 19.57 -4.06
N GLN A 121 3.36 18.83 -4.97
CA GLN A 121 2.63 19.37 -6.12
C GLN A 121 1.35 20.07 -5.66
N ALA A 122 0.61 19.48 -4.72
CA ALA A 122 -0.58 20.10 -4.13
C ALA A 122 -0.25 21.43 -3.42
N LYS A 123 0.89 21.50 -2.71
CA LYS A 123 1.33 22.72 -2.05
C LYS A 123 1.72 23.81 -3.07
N SER A 124 2.34 23.45 -4.19
CA SER A 124 2.66 24.36 -5.29
C SER A 124 1.38 24.90 -5.94
N LEU A 125 0.43 24.04 -6.28
CA LEU A 125 -0.86 24.45 -6.87
C LEU A 125 -1.60 25.46 -6.00
N LYS A 126 -1.67 25.26 -4.68
CA LYS A 126 -2.31 26.21 -3.75
C LYS A 126 -1.68 27.58 -3.77
N LYS A 127 -0.38 27.65 -4.07
CA LYS A 127 0.37 28.90 -4.07
C LYS A 127 0.20 29.68 -5.38
N ASP A 128 0.07 28.94 -6.48
CA ASP A 128 0.16 29.48 -7.83
C ASP A 128 -1.20 29.78 -8.48
N SER A 129 -2.30 29.18 -7.98
CA SER A 129 -3.59 29.28 -8.67
C SER A 129 -4.79 29.14 -7.73
N LYS A 130 -5.84 29.94 -8.02
CA LYS A 130 -7.19 29.81 -7.43
C LYS A 130 -8.09 28.86 -8.25
N ASP A 131 -7.56 28.30 -9.33
CA ASP A 131 -8.34 27.56 -10.33
C ASP A 131 -8.51 26.07 -10.00
N PHE A 132 -7.92 25.60 -8.88
CA PHE A 132 -7.94 24.20 -8.48
C PHE A 132 -8.54 24.01 -7.09
N ASP A 133 -9.51 23.12 -7.00
CA ASP A 133 -9.98 22.55 -5.72
C ASP A 133 -9.10 21.36 -5.33
N ILE A 134 -8.52 21.42 -4.13
CA ILE A 134 -7.67 20.35 -3.61
C ILE A 134 -8.39 19.61 -2.49
N TYR A 135 -8.71 18.36 -2.73
CA TYR A 135 -9.34 17.45 -1.77
C TYR A 135 -8.30 16.57 -1.12
N ARG A 136 -8.24 16.57 0.22
CA ARG A 136 -7.41 15.66 0.99
C ARG A 136 -8.24 14.49 1.45
N MET A 137 -7.83 13.29 1.07
CA MET A 137 -8.46 12.07 1.52
C MET A 137 -7.48 11.29 2.40
N ASN A 138 -7.90 11.07 3.64
CA ASN A 138 -7.17 10.18 4.52
C ASN A 138 -7.43 8.73 4.10
N THR A 139 -6.40 8.01 3.72
CA THR A 139 -6.49 6.59 3.40
C THR A 139 -6.27 5.72 4.64
N ALA A 140 -6.59 4.44 4.54
CA ALA A 140 -6.21 3.44 5.52
C ALA A 140 -4.85 2.78 5.18
N ASP A 141 -4.16 3.30 4.17
CA ASP A 141 -2.85 2.81 3.77
C ASP A 141 -1.78 3.18 4.79
N TYR A 142 -0.83 2.28 4.97
CA TYR A 142 0.37 2.55 5.74
C TYR A 142 1.63 2.28 4.92
N ARG A 143 2.75 2.80 5.39
CA ARG A 143 4.10 2.51 4.90
C ARG A 143 4.95 2.04 6.07
N ALA A 144 5.71 0.97 5.85
CA ALA A 144 6.58 0.38 6.86
C ALA A 144 7.86 -0.17 6.24
N ILE A 145 8.86 -0.40 7.08
CA ILE A 145 10.01 -1.24 6.74
C ILE A 145 9.61 -2.69 7.04
N ALA A 146 9.57 -3.54 6.02
CA ALA A 146 9.49 -4.99 6.20
C ALA A 146 10.89 -5.56 6.21
N TYR A 147 11.27 -6.22 7.29
CA TYR A 147 12.53 -6.94 7.42
C TYR A 147 12.34 -8.39 6.97
N ASN A 148 13.27 -8.90 6.16
CA ASN A 148 13.16 -10.24 5.60
C ASN A 148 13.84 -11.28 6.50
N TYR A 149 13.07 -11.90 7.38
CA TYR A 149 13.57 -12.95 8.27
C TYR A 149 13.88 -14.28 7.57
N ALA A 150 13.33 -14.51 6.39
CA ALA A 150 13.57 -15.74 5.63
C ALA A 150 14.84 -15.64 4.76
N GLY A 151 14.99 -14.54 4.01
CA GLY A 151 16.03 -14.38 3.00
C GLY A 151 17.27 -13.62 3.47
N SER A 152 17.13 -12.66 4.40
CA SER A 152 18.29 -11.94 4.92
C SER A 152 19.02 -12.74 5.99
N LYS A 153 20.30 -13.03 5.76
CA LYS A 153 21.15 -13.71 6.76
C LYS A 153 21.20 -12.93 8.08
N LEU A 154 21.25 -11.59 8.02
CA LEU A 154 21.32 -10.73 9.21
C LEU A 154 20.06 -10.87 10.06
N PHE A 155 18.88 -10.62 9.49
CA PHE A 155 17.62 -10.62 10.24
C PHE A 155 17.13 -12.02 10.59
N LYS A 156 17.56 -13.05 9.85
CA LYS A 156 17.34 -14.45 10.20
C LYS A 156 18.14 -14.84 11.44
N THR A 157 19.38 -14.36 11.54
CA THR A 157 20.29 -14.68 12.67
C THR A 157 19.99 -13.85 13.91
N TYR A 158 19.55 -12.61 13.73
CA TYR A 158 19.30 -11.63 14.78
C TYR A 158 17.92 -10.98 14.59
N PRO A 159 16.83 -11.73 14.82
CA PRO A 159 15.46 -11.24 14.56
C PRO A 159 15.04 -10.06 15.43
N GLU A 160 15.62 -9.91 16.63
CA GLU A 160 15.38 -8.81 17.57
C GLU A 160 15.82 -7.44 17.03
N LEU A 161 16.74 -7.42 16.04
CA LEU A 161 17.23 -6.18 15.46
C LEU A 161 16.11 -5.29 14.91
N ALA A 162 15.06 -5.86 14.33
CA ALA A 162 13.95 -5.06 13.78
C ALA A 162 13.30 -4.17 14.85
N ASN A 163 13.09 -4.72 16.05
CA ASN A 163 12.53 -3.97 17.17
C ASN A 163 13.53 -2.94 17.71
N ILE A 164 14.80 -3.33 17.87
CA ILE A 164 15.87 -2.44 18.34
C ILE A 164 16.04 -1.25 17.41
N LEU A 165 16.16 -1.50 16.09
CA LEU A 165 16.34 -0.47 15.06
C LEU A 165 15.14 0.47 14.94
N SER A 166 13.95 0.02 15.34
CA SER A 166 12.74 0.84 15.32
C SER A 166 12.84 2.08 16.22
N TYR A 167 13.62 2.04 17.28
CA TYR A 167 13.90 3.21 18.13
C TYR A 167 14.82 4.24 17.46
N GLY A 168 15.61 3.85 16.46
CA GLY A 168 16.48 4.73 15.69
C GLY A 168 15.78 5.47 14.53
N ILE A 169 14.49 5.24 14.31
CA ILE A 169 13.71 5.83 13.21
C ILE A 169 12.81 6.94 13.72
N ASP A 170 13.13 8.18 13.40
CA ASP A 170 12.28 9.34 13.62
C ASP A 170 11.20 9.44 12.54
N ARG A 171 10.04 8.84 12.83
CA ARG A 171 8.88 8.79 11.91
C ARG A 171 8.28 10.16 11.65
N GLU A 172 8.28 11.04 12.65
CA GLU A 172 7.75 12.42 12.52
C GLU A 172 8.63 13.24 11.56
N ALA A 173 9.95 13.12 11.68
CA ALA A 173 10.87 13.78 10.76
C ALA A 173 10.71 13.25 9.33
N ILE A 174 10.46 11.95 9.14
CA ILE A 174 10.18 11.35 7.83
C ILE A 174 8.88 11.91 7.24
N ILE A 175 7.79 11.96 8.01
CA ILE A 175 6.51 12.54 7.57
C ILE A 175 6.70 14.01 7.17
N LYS A 176 7.41 14.77 7.99
CA LYS A 176 7.70 16.19 7.70
C LYS A 176 8.50 16.37 6.41
N SER A 177 9.50 15.53 6.18
CA SER A 177 10.44 15.66 5.05
C SER A 177 9.89 15.05 3.75
N ALA A 178 9.38 13.80 3.79
CA ALA A 178 8.91 13.08 2.60
C ALA A 178 7.49 13.49 2.20
N LEU A 179 6.62 13.80 3.17
CA LEU A 179 5.19 14.07 2.95
C LEU A 179 4.79 15.51 3.27
N LEU A 180 5.74 16.39 3.64
CA LEU A 180 5.48 17.79 4.04
C LEU A 180 4.44 17.92 5.18
N GLY A 181 4.39 16.92 6.07
CA GLY A 181 3.45 16.85 7.18
C GLY A 181 2.08 16.25 6.80
N GLU A 182 1.89 15.82 5.56
CA GLU A 182 0.63 15.20 5.11
C GLU A 182 0.63 13.70 5.41
N GLY A 183 0.53 13.35 6.68
CA GLY A 183 0.51 11.97 7.14
C GLY A 183 0.44 11.88 8.65
N GLN A 184 0.36 10.67 9.15
CA GLN A 184 0.37 10.34 10.57
C GLN A 184 1.29 9.16 10.83
N VAL A 185 1.90 9.11 12.01
CA VAL A 185 2.70 7.94 12.40
C VAL A 185 1.79 6.73 12.55
N ALA A 186 2.17 5.64 11.89
CA ALA A 186 1.53 4.34 12.03
C ALA A 186 2.36 3.46 12.96
N TYR A 187 1.72 2.88 13.97
CA TYR A 187 2.35 1.93 14.89
C TYR A 187 1.85 0.49 14.71
N SER A 188 0.90 0.30 13.79
CA SER A 188 0.27 -0.98 13.49
C SER A 188 0.00 -1.08 11.99
N PRO A 189 0.01 -2.26 11.38
CA PRO A 189 -0.45 -2.45 10.01
C PRO A 189 -1.97 -2.27 9.87
N ILE A 190 -2.72 -2.31 10.98
CA ILE A 190 -4.17 -2.14 10.99
C ILE A 190 -4.47 -0.68 11.29
N GLN A 191 -4.93 0.04 10.26
CA GLN A 191 -5.26 1.46 10.37
C GLN A 191 -6.76 1.68 10.16
N LYS A 192 -7.35 2.68 10.86
CA LYS A 192 -8.74 3.15 10.66
C LYS A 192 -9.83 2.08 10.74
N ASN A 193 -9.59 1.00 11.45
CA ASN A 193 -10.56 -0.05 11.64
C ASN A 193 -10.75 -0.31 13.14
N LYS A 194 -11.85 -0.95 13.54
CA LYS A 194 -12.18 -1.24 14.95
C LYS A 194 -11.16 -2.10 15.70
N PHE A 195 -10.29 -2.78 14.97
CA PHE A 195 -9.22 -3.62 15.51
C PHE A 195 -7.88 -2.88 15.67
N ASN A 196 -7.81 -1.60 15.30
CA ASN A 196 -6.64 -0.79 15.59
C ASN A 196 -6.60 -0.50 17.10
N SER A 197 -5.68 -1.14 17.79
CA SER A 197 -5.48 -0.94 19.24
C SER A 197 -4.58 0.26 19.52
N SER A 198 -4.91 1.03 20.56
CA SER A 198 -4.04 2.03 21.14
C SER A 198 -3.03 1.44 22.14
N ASP A 199 -3.33 0.22 22.62
CA ASP A 199 -2.55 -0.51 23.62
C ASP A 199 -1.52 -1.43 22.94
N ILE A 200 -0.62 -0.81 22.18
CA ILE A 200 0.51 -1.46 21.50
C ILE A 200 1.80 -0.76 21.88
N GLU A 201 2.92 -1.48 21.83
CA GLU A 201 4.22 -0.86 22.02
C GLU A 201 4.49 0.14 20.89
N LYS A 202 4.70 1.40 21.28
CA LYS A 202 5.06 2.48 20.35
C LYS A 202 6.57 2.66 20.44
N PHE A 203 7.27 2.22 19.41
CA PHE A 203 8.71 2.46 19.27
C PHE A 203 8.95 3.96 19.01
N ALA A 204 8.77 4.79 20.03
CA ALA A 204 9.06 6.21 19.94
C ALA A 204 10.54 6.43 19.63
N TYR A 205 10.85 7.45 18.81
CA TYR A 205 12.23 7.78 18.46
C TYR A 205 13.06 8.01 19.72
N ASN A 206 14.04 7.17 19.93
CA ASN A 206 14.98 7.22 21.06
C ASN A 206 16.27 6.49 20.67
N PRO A 207 17.19 7.17 19.98
CA PRO A 207 18.44 6.57 19.52
C PRO A 207 19.34 6.10 20.67
N ASP A 208 19.32 6.75 21.81
CA ASP A 208 20.09 6.32 22.98
C ASP A 208 19.60 4.96 23.49
N LYS A 209 18.28 4.76 23.54
CA LYS A 209 17.68 3.45 23.85
C LYS A 209 18.07 2.40 22.81
N MET A 210 18.07 2.74 21.53
CA MET A 210 18.52 1.83 20.47
C MET A 210 19.98 1.39 20.72
N GLU A 211 20.88 2.35 20.96
CA GLU A 211 22.30 2.06 21.21
C GLU A 211 22.49 1.22 22.49
N GLN A 212 21.76 1.53 23.55
CA GLN A 212 21.76 0.74 24.79
C GLN A 212 21.32 -0.70 24.54
N LEU A 213 20.24 -0.92 23.81
CA LEU A 213 19.72 -2.26 23.47
C LEU A 213 20.69 -3.04 22.59
N LEU A 214 21.32 -2.38 21.61
CA LEU A 214 22.37 -3.00 20.80
C LEU A 214 23.53 -3.48 21.68
N GLN A 215 24.00 -2.65 22.61
CA GLN A 215 25.10 -3.03 23.53
C GLN A 215 24.69 -4.17 24.48
N GLN A 216 23.48 -4.14 25.02
CA GLN A 216 22.95 -5.22 25.86
C GLN A 216 22.84 -6.54 25.13
N ASP A 217 22.51 -6.48 23.82
CA ASP A 217 22.48 -7.65 22.95
C ASP A 217 23.87 -8.07 22.44
N GLY A 218 24.95 -7.41 22.87
CA GLY A 218 26.33 -7.76 22.57
C GLY A 218 26.89 -7.18 21.27
N TRP A 219 26.22 -6.16 20.69
CA TRP A 219 26.77 -5.40 19.57
C TRP A 219 27.74 -4.34 20.07
N THR A 220 28.92 -4.27 19.48
CA THR A 220 29.98 -3.28 19.83
C THR A 220 30.44 -2.54 18.57
N LYS A 221 30.84 -1.28 18.71
CA LYS A 221 31.37 -0.52 17.56
C LYS A 221 32.81 -0.96 17.24
N ASN A 222 33.04 -1.36 15.99
CA ASN A 222 34.37 -1.69 15.46
C ASN A 222 35.20 -0.41 15.22
N LYS A 223 36.44 -0.57 14.70
CA LYS A 223 37.36 0.55 14.41
C LYS A 223 36.82 1.57 13.41
N LYS A 224 35.79 1.21 12.62
CA LYS A 224 35.10 2.11 11.66
C LYS A 224 33.91 2.80 12.28
N GLY A 225 33.60 2.55 13.56
CA GLY A 225 32.42 3.07 14.26
C GLY A 225 31.12 2.34 13.88
N ILE A 226 31.20 1.16 13.21
CA ILE A 226 30.03 0.37 12.81
C ILE A 226 29.81 -0.73 13.85
N TYR A 227 28.56 -0.95 14.26
CA TYR A 227 28.21 -2.05 15.14
C TYR A 227 28.52 -3.40 14.54
N GLU A 228 29.11 -4.28 15.35
CA GLU A 228 29.53 -5.63 14.98
C GLU A 228 29.24 -6.60 16.14
N LYS A 229 28.79 -7.83 15.82
CA LYS A 229 28.58 -8.93 16.77
C LYS A 229 29.03 -10.23 16.13
N ASN A 230 29.90 -10.99 16.82
CA ASN A 230 30.43 -12.27 16.35
C ASN A 230 31.03 -12.20 14.92
N GLY A 231 31.77 -11.14 14.60
CA GLY A 231 32.38 -10.91 13.29
C GLY A 231 31.39 -10.50 12.19
N THR A 232 30.12 -10.24 12.53
CA THR A 232 29.11 -9.78 11.59
C THR A 232 28.87 -8.29 11.80
N GLU A 233 29.21 -7.45 10.82
CA GLU A 233 28.86 -6.03 10.83
C GLU A 233 27.33 -5.86 10.73
N LEU A 234 26.77 -4.91 11.49
CA LEU A 234 25.38 -4.49 11.35
C LEU A 234 25.22 -3.67 10.07
N LYS A 235 25.08 -4.42 8.97
CA LYS A 235 25.04 -3.87 7.61
C LYS A 235 23.91 -4.52 6.82
N PHE A 236 23.07 -3.68 6.19
CA PHE A 236 21.96 -4.15 5.36
C PHE A 236 21.50 -3.08 4.35
N THR A 237 20.61 -3.48 3.46
CA THR A 237 20.03 -2.60 2.44
C THR A 237 18.53 -2.44 2.67
N ILE A 238 18.03 -1.21 2.60
CA ILE A 238 16.60 -0.91 2.52
C ILE A 238 16.26 -0.63 1.05
N THR A 239 15.43 -1.47 0.46
CA THR A 239 14.99 -1.30 -0.93
C THR A 239 13.64 -0.61 -1.01
N ALA A 240 13.38 0.05 -2.14
CA ALA A 240 12.08 0.62 -2.49
C ALA A 240 11.83 0.48 -3.99
N MET A 241 10.57 0.42 -4.40
CA MET A 241 10.19 0.47 -5.82
C MET A 241 10.55 1.83 -6.41
N ALA A 242 11.29 1.83 -7.52
CA ALA A 242 11.81 3.05 -8.15
C ALA A 242 10.73 4.00 -8.69
N ASN A 243 9.54 3.47 -9.00
CA ASN A 243 8.39 4.24 -9.46
C ASN A 243 7.59 4.91 -8.33
N ASP A 244 7.93 4.65 -7.07
CA ASP A 244 7.32 5.31 -5.89
C ASP A 244 8.35 6.22 -5.21
N LYS A 245 8.37 7.49 -5.62
CA LYS A 245 9.29 8.50 -5.09
C LYS A 245 9.22 8.62 -3.57
N VAL A 246 8.02 8.54 -2.99
CA VAL A 246 7.83 8.65 -1.53
C VAL A 246 8.51 7.49 -0.82
N ARG A 247 8.35 6.25 -1.29
CA ARG A 247 9.03 5.09 -0.70
C ARG A 247 10.55 5.18 -0.84
N VAL A 248 11.05 5.68 -1.97
CA VAL A 248 12.49 5.90 -2.17
C VAL A 248 13.04 6.93 -1.19
N ASP A 249 12.34 8.04 -1.01
CA ASP A 249 12.73 9.09 -0.06
C ASP A 249 12.68 8.58 1.40
N MET A 250 11.65 7.82 1.75
CA MET A 250 11.58 7.15 3.06
C MET A 250 12.76 6.21 3.30
N ALA A 251 13.12 5.36 2.31
CA ALA A 251 14.27 4.46 2.43
C ALA A 251 15.58 5.22 2.68
N LYS A 252 15.81 6.33 1.95
CA LYS A 252 16.98 7.20 2.14
C LYS A 252 17.00 7.81 3.54
N LEU A 253 15.90 8.40 3.98
CA LEU A 253 15.79 9.02 5.31
C LEU A 253 16.02 8.01 6.43
N CYS A 254 15.41 6.82 6.36
CA CYS A 254 15.66 5.75 7.32
C CYS A 254 17.14 5.32 7.34
N ALA A 255 17.75 5.18 6.17
CA ALA A 255 19.17 4.82 6.07
C ALA A 255 20.08 5.90 6.65
N GLU A 256 19.81 7.18 6.42
CA GLU A 256 20.57 8.30 6.96
C GLU A 256 20.47 8.38 8.49
N GLN A 257 19.26 8.23 9.03
CA GLN A 257 19.04 8.21 10.48
C GLN A 257 19.82 7.08 11.15
N LEU A 258 19.74 5.86 10.63
CA LEU A 258 20.46 4.72 11.19
C LEU A 258 21.99 4.83 11.03
N LYS A 259 22.47 5.38 9.91
CA LYS A 259 23.92 5.63 9.71
C LYS A 259 24.51 6.58 10.74
N ALA A 260 23.76 7.60 11.15
CA ALA A 260 24.19 8.56 12.16
C ALA A 260 24.55 7.88 13.49
N HIS A 261 24.04 6.68 13.72
CA HIS A 261 24.23 5.90 14.94
C HIS A 261 25.16 4.67 14.78
N GLY A 262 25.92 4.60 13.67
CA GLY A 262 26.92 3.53 13.48
C GLY A 262 26.34 2.24 12.88
N ILE A 263 25.23 2.33 12.14
CA ILE A 263 24.66 1.21 11.39
C ILE A 263 24.93 1.41 9.91
N SER A 264 25.55 0.42 9.26
CA SER A 264 25.88 0.49 7.82
C SER A 264 24.66 0.17 6.95
N VAL A 265 23.81 1.16 6.70
CA VAL A 265 22.59 0.97 5.91
C VAL A 265 22.71 1.63 4.55
N LYS A 266 22.25 0.93 3.49
CA LYS A 266 22.19 1.46 2.12
C LYS A 266 20.72 1.54 1.68
N ALA A 267 20.32 2.67 1.07
CA ALA A 267 19.02 2.76 0.41
C ALA A 267 19.19 2.49 -1.10
N GLU A 268 18.34 1.61 -1.65
CA GLU A 268 18.35 1.28 -3.08
C GLU A 268 16.96 1.39 -3.69
N ALA A 269 16.86 2.08 -4.83
CA ALA A 269 15.66 2.09 -5.66
C ALA A 269 15.79 1.00 -6.75
N ARG A 270 14.78 0.13 -6.89
CA ARG A 270 14.77 -0.96 -7.88
C ARG A 270 13.49 -0.93 -8.70
N LYS A 271 13.59 -1.28 -9.98
CA LYS A 271 12.42 -1.41 -10.87
C LYS A 271 11.58 -2.64 -10.52
N GLU A 272 12.25 -3.70 -10.09
CA GLU A 272 11.66 -4.96 -9.64
C GLU A 272 12.25 -5.36 -8.30
N LEU A 273 11.45 -5.97 -7.45
CA LEU A 273 11.87 -6.48 -6.13
C LEU A 273 11.86 -8.00 -6.16
N ASP A 274 13.01 -8.58 -5.86
CA ASP A 274 13.12 -10.01 -5.54
C ASP A 274 12.94 -10.16 -4.03
N TRP A 275 11.73 -10.49 -3.62
CA TRP A 275 11.32 -10.56 -2.21
C TRP A 275 12.15 -11.55 -1.38
N GLU A 276 12.72 -12.56 -2.01
CA GLU A 276 13.55 -13.56 -1.33
C GLU A 276 14.95 -13.04 -1.01
N LYS A 277 15.45 -12.06 -1.76
CA LYS A 277 16.84 -11.58 -1.69
C LYS A 277 17.01 -10.19 -1.05
N GLN A 278 15.92 -9.55 -0.61
CA GLN A 278 16.02 -8.26 0.07
C GLN A 278 16.38 -8.46 1.54
N ASP A 279 17.16 -7.54 2.12
CA ASP A 279 17.31 -7.47 3.57
C ASP A 279 16.08 -6.81 4.22
N ALA A 280 15.72 -5.64 3.69
CA ALA A 280 14.56 -4.88 4.13
C ALA A 280 13.96 -4.11 2.95
N THR A 281 12.67 -3.84 2.99
CA THR A 281 11.94 -3.15 1.91
C THR A 281 10.92 -2.19 2.49
N ILE A 282 10.80 -0.99 1.89
CA ILE A 282 9.66 -0.11 2.18
C ILE A 282 8.42 -0.66 1.48
N ILE A 283 7.50 -1.17 2.27
CA ILE A 283 6.23 -1.73 1.83
C ILE A 283 5.06 -0.87 2.28
N GLY A 284 3.87 -1.21 1.84
CA GLY A 284 2.62 -0.64 2.34
C GLY A 284 1.42 -1.26 1.68
N TRP A 285 0.36 -1.40 2.47
CA TRP A 285 -0.95 -1.86 2.04
C TRP A 285 -2.04 -1.01 2.68
N GLY A 286 -3.25 -1.10 2.13
CA GLY A 286 -4.45 -0.63 2.79
C GLY A 286 -4.85 -1.56 3.92
N SER A 287 -5.42 -1.03 5.00
CA SER A 287 -6.01 -1.87 6.04
C SER A 287 -7.24 -2.58 5.49
N PRO A 288 -7.30 -3.91 5.53
CA PRO A 288 -8.46 -4.66 5.11
C PRO A 288 -9.62 -4.51 6.10
N PHE A 289 -10.82 -4.90 5.69
CA PHE A 289 -11.98 -4.98 6.60
C PHE A 289 -11.76 -6.06 7.67
N ASP A 290 -11.17 -7.18 7.27
CA ASP A 290 -10.74 -8.24 8.16
C ASP A 290 -9.27 -8.06 8.53
N ALA A 291 -9.01 -7.83 9.82
CA ALA A 291 -7.65 -7.65 10.33
C ALA A 291 -6.77 -8.88 10.09
N ASP A 292 -7.37 -10.07 10.03
CA ASP A 292 -6.68 -11.34 9.85
C ASP A 292 -6.00 -11.45 8.46
N ASP A 293 -6.49 -10.72 7.48
CA ASP A 293 -5.85 -10.63 6.16
C ASP A 293 -4.40 -10.11 6.22
N HIS A 294 -4.02 -9.38 7.28
CA HIS A 294 -2.65 -8.89 7.48
C HIS A 294 -1.86 -9.66 8.53
N THR A 295 -2.52 -10.40 9.41
CA THR A 295 -1.88 -11.04 10.55
C THR A 295 -1.61 -12.52 10.32
N TYR A 296 -2.37 -13.16 9.43
CA TYR A 296 -2.30 -14.60 9.17
C TYR A 296 -1.43 -14.99 7.97
N LYS A 297 -1.12 -14.08 7.05
CA LYS A 297 -0.39 -14.39 5.79
C LYS A 297 1.09 -14.09 5.87
#